data_f42755fba82395078111847ba4c17043
#
_entry.id   f42755fba82395078111847ba4c17043
#
_cell.length_a   1.000
_cell.length_b   1.000
_cell.length_c   1.000
_cell.angle_alpha   90.00
_cell.angle_beta   90.00
_cell.angle_gamma   90.00
#
_symmetry.space_group_name_H-M   'P 1'
#
loop_
_entity.id
_entity.type
_entity.pdbx_description
1 polymer ?
#
loop_
_entity_poly.entity_id
_entity_poly.type
_entity_poly.pdbx_seq_one_letter_code
_entity_poly.pdbx_strand_id
1 'polypeptide(L)'
;QGVLDERLRTDLDPNSRSRAINEVSGSHPYVLNTQTPNATHPENWDVTYRDGPELISSLHTAPGNPGPLLQDFITKNPSAFHARPVTILPAGVTPENRKQALNCTDRRHWKFAELEEFDQLTDATTWDLIPRRFAKNVITGKWVYRIKKNVEGIITRYKARYVARGFSQRKGIDYDEVFAPVTRYNSIRLLASIATNFNLDIFGLDISNAFARADVSDELYVAMPQGYQQYTADGEPLVCKLRKGLYGTKQAARDWHNLFRSHLLADNWLPYESDPCVFSRYTSTYGLELLSIYVDDGFHAAERPGAHEALIAYLTKAFPTTTQGVLKEMLGMRFT
;
A
#
# COMPACT_ATOMS: atom_id res chain seq x y z
N GLN A 1 29.38 10.45 2.07
CA GLN A 1 28.81 9.09 1.86
C GLN A 1 28.94 8.20 3.11
N GLY A 2 29.55 8.63 4.22
CA GLY A 2 29.85 7.79 5.38
C GLY A 2 29.12 8.11 6.68
N VAL A 3 28.26 9.12 6.77
CA VAL A 3 27.69 9.59 8.04
C VAL A 3 26.18 9.33 8.19
N LEU A 4 25.48 8.99 7.12
CA LEU A 4 24.04 8.67 7.15
C LEU A 4 23.74 7.17 7.40
N ASP A 5 24.74 6.30 7.27
CA ASP A 5 24.54 4.84 7.32
C ASP A 5 24.63 4.25 8.74
N GLU A 6 25.24 4.95 9.70
CA GLU A 6 25.41 4.44 11.08
C GLU A 6 24.25 4.77 12.03
N ARG A 7 23.44 5.79 11.72
CA ARG A 7 22.27 6.14 12.57
C ARG A 7 21.00 5.33 12.29
N LEU A 8 20.98 4.58 11.21
CA LEU A 8 19.83 3.75 10.83
C LEU A 8 20.00 2.26 11.17
N ARG A 9 21.14 1.85 11.73
CA ARG A 9 21.46 0.43 12.01
C ARG A 9 21.54 0.04 13.47
N THR A 10 21.37 0.94 14.39
CA THR A 10 21.34 0.60 15.82
C THR A 10 19.95 0.84 16.38
N ASP A 11 19.42 -0.22 16.97
CA ASP A 11 18.27 -0.34 17.84
C ASP A 11 16.93 -0.65 17.19
N LEU A 12 16.71 -1.94 17.01
CA LEU A 12 15.41 -2.60 16.98
C LEU A 12 14.79 -2.70 18.39
N ASP A 13 14.81 -1.60 19.16
CA ASP A 13 14.03 -1.46 20.38
C ASP A 13 12.63 -0.94 20.00
N PRO A 14 11.54 -1.56 20.47
CA PRO A 14 10.17 -1.06 20.27
C PRO A 14 9.98 0.41 20.65
N ASN A 15 10.81 0.95 21.55
CA ASN A 15 10.82 2.35 21.93
C ASN A 15 11.47 3.28 20.90
N SER A 16 12.31 2.78 19.98
CA SER A 16 12.91 3.60 18.92
C SER A 16 11.89 3.99 17.85
N ARG A 17 10.85 3.17 17.63
CA ARG A 17 9.73 3.50 16.73
C ARG A 17 8.94 4.72 17.19
N SER A 18 8.81 4.91 18.49
CA SER A 18 8.17 6.10 19.10
C SER A 18 8.99 7.38 18.86
N ARG A 19 10.32 7.29 18.84
CA ARG A 19 11.22 8.41 18.54
C ARG A 19 11.21 8.79 17.06
N ALA A 20 11.18 7.81 16.16
CA ALA A 20 11.11 8.06 14.72
C ALA A 20 9.80 8.80 14.35
N ILE A 21 8.69 8.50 15.03
CA ILE A 21 7.41 9.22 14.83
C ILE A 21 7.53 10.70 15.26
N ASN A 22 8.27 11.00 16.32
CA ASN A 22 8.48 12.36 16.80
C ASN A 22 9.47 13.17 15.95
N GLU A 23 10.49 12.52 15.36
CA GLU A 23 11.46 13.18 14.48
C GLU A 23 10.92 13.43 13.07
N VAL A 24 9.99 12.60 12.58
CA VAL A 24 9.35 12.76 11.26
C VAL A 24 8.20 13.77 11.31
N SER A 25 7.61 14.00 12.48
CA SER A 25 6.51 14.97 12.67
C SER A 25 6.99 16.35 13.10
N GLY A 26 8.09 16.85 12.55
CA GLY A 26 8.53 18.22 12.81
C GLY A 26 7.37 19.19 12.78
N SER A 27 7.06 19.78 13.95
CA SER A 27 6.08 20.84 14.20
C SER A 27 4.59 20.48 14.34
N HIS A 28 4.22 19.30 14.91
CA HIS A 28 2.85 19.15 15.43
C HIS A 28 2.88 18.61 16.88
N PRO A 29 2.06 19.20 17.79
CA PRO A 29 2.11 18.94 19.22
C PRO A 29 1.38 17.64 19.58
N TYR A 30 1.99 16.50 19.31
CA TYR A 30 1.56 15.21 19.84
C TYR A 30 2.59 14.70 20.83
N VAL A 31 2.28 14.72 22.10
CA VAL A 31 3.09 14.08 23.15
C VAL A 31 2.52 12.68 23.40
N LEU A 32 3.31 11.65 23.13
CA LEU A 32 3.01 10.29 23.58
C LEU A 32 3.41 10.17 25.04
N ASN A 33 2.45 9.99 25.92
CA ASN A 33 2.73 9.69 27.34
C ASN A 33 3.02 8.19 27.49
N THR A 34 4.31 7.86 27.70
CA THR A 34 4.81 6.47 27.77
C THR A 34 4.86 5.90 29.17
N GLN A 35 4.16 6.49 30.15
CA GLN A 35 4.15 5.99 31.53
C GLN A 35 2.95 5.08 31.83
N THR A 36 2.84 3.95 31.12
CA THR A 36 2.02 2.81 31.57
C THR A 36 2.73 1.48 31.27
N PRO A 37 2.71 0.51 32.20
CA PRO A 37 3.56 -0.69 32.13
C PRO A 37 3.10 -1.80 31.18
N ASN A 38 2.16 -1.59 30.27
CA ASN A 38 1.69 -2.62 29.32
C ASN A 38 1.43 -2.04 27.92
N ALA A 39 2.52 -1.74 27.22
CA ALA A 39 2.49 -1.12 25.88
C ALA A 39 2.31 -2.11 24.71
N THR A 40 1.85 -3.33 24.96
CA THR A 40 1.75 -4.38 23.92
C THR A 40 0.35 -4.51 23.28
N HIS A 41 -0.65 -3.75 23.72
CA HIS A 41 -2.00 -3.76 23.12
C HIS A 41 -2.38 -2.39 22.57
N PRO A 42 -2.94 -2.30 21.34
CA PRO A 42 -3.34 -1.03 20.70
C PRO A 42 -4.37 -0.22 21.50
N GLU A 43 -5.06 -0.85 22.44
CA GLU A 43 -6.11 -0.22 23.26
C GLU A 43 -5.56 0.73 24.35
N ASN A 44 -4.26 0.67 24.66
CA ASN A 44 -3.65 1.41 25.78
C ASN A 44 -2.85 2.67 25.37
N TRP A 45 -3.03 3.16 24.14
CA TRP A 45 -2.31 4.34 23.66
C TRP A 45 -3.14 5.60 23.91
N ASP A 46 -2.89 6.28 25.01
CA ASP A 46 -3.51 7.57 25.31
C ASP A 46 -2.77 8.71 24.58
N VAL A 47 -3.42 9.28 23.56
CA VAL A 47 -2.94 10.49 22.87
C VAL A 47 -3.70 11.68 23.44
N THR A 48 -3.09 12.39 24.37
CA THR A 48 -3.63 13.67 24.83
C THR A 48 -3.29 14.77 23.83
N TYR A 49 -4.31 15.44 23.34
CA TYR A 49 -4.19 16.68 22.58
C TYR A 49 -3.78 17.80 23.52
N ARG A 50 -2.60 18.39 23.34
CA ARG A 50 -2.31 19.72 23.90
C ARG A 50 -2.62 20.74 22.83
N ASP A 51 -3.53 21.66 23.13
CA ASP A 51 -3.92 22.84 22.34
C ASP A 51 -4.86 22.60 21.14
N GLY A 52 -6.14 22.79 21.35
CA GLY A 52 -7.14 22.98 20.33
C GLY A 52 -8.60 22.87 20.81
N PRO A 53 -9.06 21.75 21.36
CA PRO A 53 -10.46 21.64 21.78
C PRO A 53 -10.77 22.32 23.11
N GLU A 54 -9.79 22.48 24.03
CA GLU A 54 -10.05 23.08 25.34
C GLU A 54 -10.36 24.58 25.26
N LEU A 55 -9.78 25.29 24.32
CA LEU A 55 -10.12 26.70 24.11
C LEU A 55 -11.56 26.88 23.60
N ILE A 56 -12.04 25.91 22.79
CA ILE A 56 -13.41 25.95 22.25
C ILE A 56 -14.41 25.46 23.29
N SER A 57 -14.06 24.45 24.11
CA SER A 57 -14.95 23.96 25.16
C SER A 57 -15.07 24.94 26.33
N SER A 58 -14.00 25.64 26.69
CA SER A 58 -14.05 26.69 27.71
C SER A 58 -14.86 27.89 27.28
N LEU A 59 -14.96 28.19 25.98
CA LEU A 59 -15.84 29.21 25.43
C LEU A 59 -17.33 28.81 25.43
N HIS A 60 -17.62 27.48 25.47
CA HIS A 60 -19.00 26.97 25.47
C HIS A 60 -19.58 26.73 26.86
N THR A 61 -18.77 26.71 27.91
CA THR A 61 -19.21 26.40 29.28
C THR A 61 -19.31 27.59 30.20
N ALA A 62 -18.97 28.81 29.73
CA ALA A 62 -19.17 30.00 30.50
C ALA A 62 -20.59 30.55 30.22
N PRO A 63 -21.52 30.55 31.20
CA PRO A 63 -22.78 31.26 31.08
C PRO A 63 -22.50 32.78 31.20
N GLY A 64 -22.19 33.40 30.10
CA GLY A 64 -21.91 34.84 30.05
C GLY A 64 -21.77 35.32 28.62
N ASN A 65 -22.36 36.47 28.34
CA ASN A 65 -22.29 37.18 27.08
C ASN A 65 -20.82 37.30 26.64
N PRO A 66 -20.40 36.82 25.43
CA PRO A 66 -19.04 37.04 24.95
C PRO A 66 -18.74 38.55 24.99
N GLY A 67 -17.60 38.91 25.57
CA GLY A 67 -17.22 40.29 25.76
C GLY A 67 -17.26 41.09 24.42
N PRO A 68 -17.41 42.43 24.48
CA PRO A 68 -17.63 43.28 23.32
C PRO A 68 -16.63 43.06 22.16
N LEU A 69 -15.39 42.74 22.48
CA LEU A 69 -14.33 42.45 21.50
C LEU A 69 -14.58 41.20 20.68
N LEU A 70 -15.10 40.11 21.29
CA LEU A 70 -15.40 38.86 20.59
C LEU A 70 -16.68 39.03 19.73
N GLN A 71 -17.69 39.77 20.23
CA GLN A 71 -18.90 40.07 19.49
C GLN A 71 -18.60 40.92 18.24
N ASP A 72 -17.71 41.91 18.37
CA ASP A 72 -17.26 42.78 17.28
C ASP A 72 -16.44 41.99 16.24
N PHE A 73 -15.59 41.08 16.68
CA PHE A 73 -14.84 40.19 15.79
C PHE A 73 -15.76 39.22 15.02
N ILE A 74 -16.75 38.62 15.69
CA ILE A 74 -17.75 37.73 15.06
C ILE A 74 -18.56 38.50 14.00
N THR A 75 -18.98 39.73 14.33
CA THR A 75 -19.77 40.56 13.43
C THR A 75 -18.99 41.02 12.21
N LYS A 76 -17.68 41.29 12.37
CA LYS A 76 -16.81 41.71 11.27
C LYS A 76 -16.30 40.54 10.41
N ASN A 77 -16.33 39.30 10.91
CA ASN A 77 -15.86 38.13 10.23
C ASN A 77 -16.88 36.98 10.28
N PRO A 78 -18.08 37.14 9.74
CA PRO A 78 -19.13 36.11 9.83
C PRO A 78 -18.73 34.79 9.16
N SER A 79 -17.87 34.83 8.15
CA SER A 79 -17.35 33.60 7.47
C SER A 79 -16.32 32.81 8.30
N ALA A 80 -15.66 33.42 9.29
CA ALA A 80 -14.70 32.77 10.16
C ALA A 80 -15.34 31.77 11.15
N PHE A 81 -16.65 31.99 11.46
CA PHE A 81 -17.42 31.15 12.40
C PHE A 81 -18.35 30.13 11.72
N HIS A 82 -18.41 30.09 10.41
CA HIS A 82 -19.03 28.98 9.70
C HIS A 82 -18.01 27.82 9.60
N ALA A 83 -17.62 27.28 10.76
CA ALA A 83 -17.04 25.98 10.80
C ALA A 83 -18.06 25.01 10.19
N ARG A 84 -17.85 24.59 8.94
CA ARG A 84 -18.63 23.50 8.37
C ARG A 84 -18.54 22.34 9.36
N PRO A 85 -19.65 21.73 9.78
CA PRO A 85 -19.59 20.60 10.68
C PRO A 85 -18.63 19.59 10.06
N VAL A 86 -17.55 19.28 10.76
CA VAL A 86 -16.63 18.20 10.33
C VAL A 86 -17.43 16.92 10.54
N THR A 87 -17.98 16.40 9.46
CA THR A 87 -18.66 15.10 9.52
C THR A 87 -17.59 14.06 9.85
N ILE A 88 -17.59 13.63 11.10
CA ILE A 88 -16.72 12.53 11.55
C ILE A 88 -17.30 11.27 10.98
N LEU A 89 -16.54 10.56 10.15
CA LEU A 89 -16.94 9.26 9.65
C LEU A 89 -17.04 8.26 10.81
N PRO A 90 -18.14 7.49 10.89
CA PRO A 90 -18.29 6.46 11.90
C PRO A 90 -17.26 5.34 11.72
N ALA A 91 -17.09 4.52 12.77
CA ALA A 91 -16.25 3.32 12.71
C ALA A 91 -16.70 2.37 11.59
N GLY A 92 -15.73 1.70 10.97
CA GLY A 92 -16.00 0.72 9.91
C GLY A 92 -16.41 1.32 8.56
N VAL A 93 -16.28 2.63 8.37
CA VAL A 93 -16.46 3.31 7.09
C VAL A 93 -15.11 3.61 6.45
N THR A 94 -14.95 3.23 5.18
CA THR A 94 -13.72 3.49 4.43
C THR A 94 -13.62 4.97 4.04
N PRO A 95 -12.55 5.69 4.46
CA PRO A 95 -12.36 7.08 4.08
C PRO A 95 -11.94 7.21 2.60
N GLU A 96 -12.42 8.25 1.95
CA GLU A 96 -12.08 8.56 0.54
C GLU A 96 -10.72 9.25 0.38
N ASN A 97 -10.26 9.90 1.44
CA ASN A 97 -9.03 10.68 1.44
C ASN A 97 -8.42 10.75 2.85
N ARG A 98 -7.16 11.21 2.92
CA ARG A 98 -6.41 11.30 4.17
C ARG A 98 -7.06 12.21 5.22
N LYS A 99 -7.67 13.31 4.79
CA LYS A 99 -8.35 14.21 5.72
C LYS A 99 -9.51 13.51 6.44
N GLN A 100 -10.30 12.72 5.72
CA GLN A 100 -11.35 11.89 6.32
C GLN A 100 -10.76 10.79 7.21
N ALA A 101 -9.68 10.11 6.77
CA ALA A 101 -9.02 9.06 7.55
C ALA A 101 -8.51 9.57 8.92
N LEU A 102 -7.96 10.78 8.95
CA LEU A 102 -7.45 11.39 10.19
C LEU A 102 -8.54 12.01 11.08
N ASN A 103 -9.73 12.26 10.52
CA ASN A 103 -10.86 12.86 11.24
C ASN A 103 -12.02 11.88 11.46
N CYS A 104 -11.78 10.56 11.40
CA CYS A 104 -12.79 9.54 11.68
C CYS A 104 -12.55 8.85 13.02
N THR A 105 -13.53 8.06 13.47
CA THR A 105 -13.42 7.27 14.70
C THR A 105 -12.23 6.31 14.65
N ASP A 106 -11.96 5.71 13.48
CA ASP A 106 -10.89 4.72 13.27
C ASP A 106 -9.54 5.34 12.92
N ARG A 107 -9.31 6.64 13.17
CA ARG A 107 -8.10 7.35 12.78
C ARG A 107 -6.78 6.69 13.19
N ARG A 108 -6.76 6.01 14.35
CA ARG A 108 -5.56 5.29 14.83
C ARG A 108 -5.22 4.10 13.94
N HIS A 109 -6.22 3.34 13.53
CA HIS A 109 -6.05 2.20 12.62
C HIS A 109 -5.56 2.66 11.24
N TRP A 110 -6.08 3.78 10.74
CA TRP A 110 -5.64 4.35 9.47
C TRP A 110 -4.21 4.88 9.51
N LYS A 111 -3.82 5.58 10.59
CA LYS A 111 -2.43 6.00 10.78
C LYS A 111 -1.47 4.82 10.83
N PHE A 112 -1.84 3.75 11.54
CA PHE A 112 -1.04 2.54 11.59
C PHE A 112 -0.92 1.88 10.21
N ALA A 113 -2.02 1.80 9.46
CA ALA A 113 -2.01 1.26 8.10
C ALA A 113 -1.17 2.11 7.12
N GLU A 114 -1.16 3.46 7.25
CA GLU A 114 -0.27 4.34 6.49
C GLU A 114 1.21 4.07 6.82
N LEU A 115 1.54 3.93 8.12
CA LEU A 115 2.90 3.66 8.56
C LEU A 115 3.38 2.29 8.06
N GLU A 116 2.55 1.25 8.19
CA GLU A 116 2.85 -0.10 7.70
C GLU A 116 3.17 -0.09 6.19
N GLU A 117 2.40 0.63 5.39
CA GLU A 117 2.65 0.76 3.94
C GLU A 117 3.93 1.56 3.67
N PHE A 118 4.16 2.67 4.38
CA PHE A 118 5.35 3.50 4.20
C PHE A 118 6.63 2.73 4.55
N ASP A 119 6.62 1.99 5.67
CA ASP A 119 7.74 1.14 6.09
C ASP A 119 8.01 0.04 5.06
N GLN A 120 6.95 -0.66 4.57
CA GLN A 120 7.10 -1.68 3.55
C GLN A 120 7.71 -1.15 2.25
N LEU A 121 7.32 0.04 1.80
CA LEU A 121 7.88 0.67 0.61
C LEU A 121 9.33 1.10 0.81
N THR A 122 9.67 1.55 2.01
CA THR A 122 11.04 1.95 2.39
C THR A 122 11.96 0.74 2.51
N ASP A 123 11.52 -0.32 3.20
CA ASP A 123 12.27 -1.57 3.36
C ASP A 123 12.50 -2.28 2.01
N ALA A 124 11.54 -2.18 1.10
CA ALA A 124 11.67 -2.67 -0.27
C ALA A 124 12.61 -1.82 -1.14
N THR A 125 13.17 -0.73 -0.61
CA THR A 125 14.00 0.23 -1.35
C THR A 125 13.30 0.74 -2.61
N THR A 126 12.00 1.05 -2.47
CA THR A 126 11.15 1.43 -3.60
C THR A 126 11.61 2.72 -4.27
N TRP A 127 12.30 3.60 -3.50
CA TRP A 127 12.80 4.89 -4.00
C TRP A 127 14.07 5.36 -3.29
N ASP A 128 14.76 6.29 -3.94
CA ASP A 128 15.73 7.18 -3.33
C ASP A 128 15.10 8.54 -3.04
N LEU A 129 15.48 9.15 -1.93
CA LEU A 129 15.08 10.53 -1.64
C LEU A 129 16.12 11.49 -2.24
N ILE A 130 15.65 12.39 -3.09
CA ILE A 130 16.49 13.41 -3.73
C ILE A 130 15.87 14.81 -3.58
N PRO A 131 16.67 15.88 -3.55
CA PRO A 131 16.17 17.25 -3.58
C PRO A 131 15.30 17.50 -4.84
N ARG A 132 14.19 18.23 -4.68
CA ARG A 132 13.22 18.50 -5.75
C ARG A 132 13.83 19.11 -7.00
N ARG A 133 14.87 19.91 -6.85
CA ARG A 133 15.57 20.57 -7.99
C ARG A 133 16.19 19.61 -8.99
N PHE A 134 16.48 18.37 -8.60
CA PHE A 134 17.05 17.35 -9.48
C PHE A 134 15.99 16.51 -10.22
N ALA A 135 14.71 16.66 -9.89
CA ALA A 135 13.65 15.92 -10.53
C ALA A 135 13.04 16.70 -11.71
N LYS A 136 13.00 16.07 -12.88
CA LYS A 136 12.46 16.68 -14.12
C LYS A 136 10.94 16.90 -14.05
N ASN A 137 10.18 15.84 -13.82
CA ASN A 137 8.74 15.87 -13.65
C ASN A 137 8.38 15.09 -12.38
N VAL A 138 7.66 15.71 -11.44
CA VAL A 138 7.25 15.03 -10.21
C VAL A 138 5.76 14.80 -10.27
N ILE A 139 5.38 13.54 -10.40
CA ILE A 139 3.97 13.15 -10.33
C ILE A 139 3.49 13.13 -8.88
N THR A 140 2.23 13.43 -8.67
CA THR A 140 1.64 13.39 -7.33
C THR A 140 1.18 11.97 -6.98
N GLY A 141 1.04 11.70 -5.69
CA GLY A 141 0.43 10.48 -5.18
C GLY A 141 -0.74 10.78 -4.25
N LYS A 142 -1.44 9.73 -3.87
CA LYS A 142 -2.53 9.79 -2.88
C LYS A 142 -2.56 8.52 -2.03
N TRP A 143 -3.08 8.65 -0.83
CA TRP A 143 -3.47 7.51 -0.03
C TRP A 143 -4.80 6.93 -0.51
N VAL A 144 -4.87 5.62 -0.58
CA VAL A 144 -6.08 4.83 -0.87
C VAL A 144 -6.30 3.87 0.28
N TYR A 145 -7.49 3.90 0.85
CA TYR A 145 -7.85 3.13 2.04
C TYR A 145 -8.81 2.00 1.69
N ARG A 146 -8.70 0.89 2.39
CA ARG A 146 -9.62 -0.25 2.26
C ARG A 146 -9.76 -0.98 3.59
N ILE A 147 -10.99 -1.31 3.96
CA ILE A 147 -11.30 -2.22 5.06
C ILE A 147 -11.45 -3.62 4.48
N LYS A 148 -10.71 -4.59 5.05
CA LYS A 148 -10.94 -6.01 4.80
C LYS A 148 -11.87 -6.56 5.88
N LYS A 149 -12.84 -7.38 5.47
CA LYS A 149 -13.78 -8.07 6.35
C LYS A 149 -13.74 -9.56 6.06
N ASN A 150 -14.02 -10.38 7.07
CA ASN A 150 -14.23 -11.82 6.89
C ASN A 150 -15.65 -12.10 6.35
N VAL A 151 -15.98 -13.38 6.20
CA VAL A 151 -17.29 -13.81 5.68
C VAL A 151 -18.47 -13.43 6.58
N GLU A 152 -18.21 -13.24 7.88
CA GLU A 152 -19.20 -12.77 8.88
C GLU A 152 -19.34 -11.24 8.88
N GLY A 153 -18.60 -10.51 8.03
CA GLY A 153 -18.64 -9.06 7.96
C GLY A 153 -17.79 -8.35 9.04
N ILE A 154 -17.04 -9.10 9.85
CA ILE A 154 -16.16 -8.56 10.90
C ILE A 154 -14.91 -7.97 10.24
N ILE A 155 -14.50 -6.76 10.68
CA ILE A 155 -13.30 -6.10 10.19
C ILE A 155 -12.07 -6.90 10.64
N THR A 156 -11.28 -7.37 9.67
CA THR A 156 -10.05 -8.12 9.91
C THR A 156 -8.80 -7.27 9.71
N ARG A 157 -8.85 -6.24 8.86
CA ARG A 157 -7.70 -5.38 8.59
C ARG A 157 -8.09 -4.04 7.99
N TYR A 158 -7.43 -2.98 8.45
CA TYR A 158 -7.37 -1.68 7.80
C TYR A 158 -6.14 -1.68 6.88
N LYS A 159 -6.32 -1.33 5.61
CA LYS A 159 -5.23 -1.27 4.64
C LYS A 159 -5.17 0.10 4.00
N ALA A 160 -4.00 0.72 4.04
CA ALA A 160 -3.67 1.91 3.26
C ALA A 160 -2.70 1.53 2.14
N ARG A 161 -2.76 2.23 1.01
CA ARG A 161 -1.78 2.13 -0.07
C ARG A 161 -1.42 3.53 -0.55
N TYR A 162 -0.12 3.78 -0.73
CA TYR A 162 0.31 4.97 -1.41
C TYR A 162 0.32 4.72 -2.92
N VAL A 163 -0.48 5.49 -3.66
CA VAL A 163 -0.75 5.26 -5.08
C VAL A 163 -0.35 6.51 -5.87
N ALA A 164 0.52 6.34 -6.87
CA ALA A 164 0.88 7.39 -7.80
C ALA A 164 -0.32 7.77 -8.69
N ARG A 165 -0.43 9.05 -9.04
CA ARG A 165 -1.44 9.52 -10.00
C ARG A 165 -0.89 9.43 -11.42
N GLY A 166 -0.83 8.21 -11.96
CA GLY A 166 -0.25 7.91 -13.27
C GLY A 166 -0.88 8.67 -14.45
N PHE A 167 -2.10 9.21 -14.30
CA PHE A 167 -2.70 10.06 -15.32
C PHE A 167 -1.91 11.36 -15.56
N SER A 168 -1.09 11.80 -14.61
CA SER A 168 -0.20 12.96 -14.75
C SER A 168 1.14 12.63 -15.39
N GLN A 169 1.43 11.36 -15.67
CA GLN A 169 2.63 10.94 -16.40
C GLN A 169 2.56 11.34 -17.87
N ARG A 170 3.69 11.80 -18.42
CA ARG A 170 3.83 12.27 -19.80
C ARG A 170 4.58 11.23 -20.62
N LYS A 171 3.99 10.83 -21.77
CA LYS A 171 4.65 9.92 -22.72
C LYS A 171 5.93 10.56 -23.28
N GLY A 172 6.99 9.77 -23.40
CA GLY A 172 8.30 10.22 -23.85
C GLY A 172 9.14 10.97 -22.80
N ILE A 173 8.60 11.14 -21.54
CA ILE A 173 9.31 11.73 -20.41
C ILE A 173 9.29 10.78 -19.20
N ASP A 174 8.11 10.32 -18.83
CA ASP A 174 7.88 9.48 -17.65
C ASP A 174 7.62 8.00 -18.02
N TYR A 175 7.30 7.72 -19.27
CA TYR A 175 7.09 6.38 -19.80
C TYR A 175 7.05 6.39 -21.34
N ASP A 176 7.38 5.27 -21.95
CA ASP A 176 7.21 5.04 -23.40
C ASP A 176 6.09 4.05 -23.70
N GLU A 177 6.09 2.89 -23.06
CA GLU A 177 5.11 1.83 -23.20
C GLU A 177 4.40 1.52 -21.90
N VAL A 178 3.11 1.19 -21.99
CA VAL A 178 2.26 0.93 -20.81
C VAL A 178 1.49 -0.39 -20.88
N PHE A 179 1.51 -1.05 -22.03
CA PHE A 179 0.74 -2.29 -22.19
C PHE A 179 1.26 -3.37 -21.25
N ALA A 180 0.40 -3.84 -20.37
CA ALA A 180 0.60 -4.98 -19.52
C ALA A 180 -0.54 -5.97 -19.77
N PRO A 181 -0.25 -7.20 -20.18
CA PRO A 181 -1.30 -8.20 -20.26
C PRO A 181 -1.81 -8.55 -18.84
N VAL A 182 -3.07 -8.86 -18.76
CA VAL A 182 -3.69 -9.51 -17.60
C VAL A 182 -4.44 -10.73 -18.10
N THR A 183 -4.48 -11.80 -17.32
CA THR A 183 -5.20 -13.00 -17.73
C THR A 183 -6.67 -12.71 -17.98
N ARG A 184 -7.21 -13.32 -19.01
CA ARG A 184 -8.61 -13.14 -19.40
C ARG A 184 -9.52 -14.08 -18.60
N TYR A 185 -10.71 -13.63 -18.28
CA TYR A 185 -11.71 -14.49 -17.62
C TYR A 185 -12.00 -15.80 -18.37
N ASN A 186 -12.00 -15.75 -19.72
CA ASN A 186 -12.20 -16.94 -20.55
C ASN A 186 -11.02 -17.92 -20.44
N SER A 187 -9.80 -17.42 -20.30
CA SER A 187 -8.62 -18.26 -20.08
C SER A 187 -8.70 -19.00 -18.76
N ILE A 188 -9.09 -18.32 -17.68
CA ILE A 188 -9.26 -18.98 -16.35
C ILE A 188 -10.37 -20.05 -16.42
N ARG A 189 -11.50 -19.77 -17.08
CA ARG A 189 -12.58 -20.75 -17.27
C ARG A 189 -12.12 -21.96 -18.09
N LEU A 190 -11.32 -21.70 -19.15
CA LEU A 190 -10.75 -22.78 -19.95
C LEU A 190 -9.79 -23.64 -19.12
N LEU A 191 -8.90 -23.02 -18.35
CA LEU A 191 -7.97 -23.74 -17.46
C LEU A 191 -8.73 -24.59 -16.42
N ALA A 192 -9.79 -24.04 -15.82
CA ALA A 192 -10.63 -24.79 -14.88
C ALA A 192 -11.30 -25.98 -15.56
N SER A 193 -11.79 -25.82 -16.80
CA SER A 193 -12.38 -26.91 -17.58
C SER A 193 -11.34 -27.99 -17.91
N ILE A 194 -10.13 -27.59 -18.32
CA ILE A 194 -9.01 -28.52 -18.55
C ILE A 194 -8.67 -29.27 -17.26
N ALA A 195 -8.50 -28.53 -16.16
CA ALA A 195 -8.18 -29.14 -14.86
C ALA A 195 -9.22 -30.18 -14.44
N THR A 196 -10.51 -29.87 -14.60
CA THR A 196 -11.59 -30.83 -14.31
C THR A 196 -11.55 -32.07 -15.22
N ASN A 197 -11.35 -31.88 -16.54
CA ASN A 197 -11.30 -33.01 -17.49
C ASN A 197 -10.10 -33.92 -17.29
N PHE A 198 -8.97 -33.37 -16.85
CA PHE A 198 -7.72 -34.13 -16.60
C PHE A 198 -7.54 -34.48 -15.13
N ASN A 199 -8.53 -34.21 -14.28
CA ASN A 199 -8.50 -34.47 -12.84
C ASN A 199 -7.26 -33.86 -12.16
N LEU A 200 -6.94 -32.59 -12.50
CA LEU A 200 -5.87 -31.83 -11.89
C LEU A 200 -6.38 -31.14 -10.61
N ASP A 201 -5.55 -31.11 -9.57
CA ASP A 201 -5.83 -30.32 -8.37
C ASP A 201 -5.63 -28.83 -8.65
N ILE A 202 -6.55 -27.99 -8.17
CA ILE A 202 -6.53 -26.53 -8.40
C ILE A 202 -6.21 -25.80 -7.10
N PHE A 203 -5.18 -24.96 -7.14
CA PHE A 203 -4.68 -24.18 -6.02
C PHE A 203 -4.66 -22.69 -6.34
N GLY A 204 -4.78 -21.86 -5.28
CA GLY A 204 -4.57 -20.43 -5.34
C GLY A 204 -3.21 -20.02 -4.76
N LEU A 205 -2.64 -18.96 -5.30
CA LEU A 205 -1.47 -18.31 -4.73
C LEU A 205 -1.60 -16.79 -4.76
N ASP A 206 -0.89 -16.10 -3.85
CA ASP A 206 -0.84 -14.63 -3.75
C ASP A 206 0.61 -14.17 -3.68
N ILE A 207 0.96 -13.17 -4.48
CA ILE A 207 2.30 -12.58 -4.51
C ILE A 207 2.23 -11.19 -3.89
N SER A 208 2.81 -11.06 -2.71
CA SER A 208 2.73 -9.81 -1.96
C SER A 208 3.53 -8.68 -2.61
N ASN A 209 2.88 -7.51 -2.74
CA ASN A 209 3.49 -6.29 -3.28
C ASN A 209 4.12 -6.46 -4.67
N ALA A 210 3.45 -7.17 -5.58
CA ALA A 210 3.92 -7.54 -6.91
C ALA A 210 4.60 -6.37 -7.65
N PHE A 211 3.97 -5.21 -7.74
CA PHE A 211 4.54 -4.06 -8.45
C PHE A 211 5.86 -3.55 -7.85
N ALA A 212 6.00 -3.58 -6.52
CA ALA A 212 7.22 -3.14 -5.84
C ALA A 212 8.39 -4.14 -5.97
N ARG A 213 8.23 -5.23 -6.75
CA ARG A 213 9.30 -6.20 -7.03
C ARG A 213 10.09 -5.87 -8.28
N ALA A 214 9.42 -5.31 -9.29
CA ALA A 214 10.07 -4.98 -10.55
C ALA A 214 10.81 -3.65 -10.46
N ASP A 215 12.01 -3.59 -11.06
CA ASP A 215 12.70 -2.34 -11.27
C ASP A 215 11.92 -1.48 -12.26
N VAL A 216 11.92 -0.16 -12.03
CA VAL A 216 11.30 0.79 -12.95
C VAL A 216 12.19 0.94 -14.17
N SER A 217 11.61 0.75 -15.37
CA SER A 217 12.36 0.87 -16.64
C SER A 217 12.72 2.31 -16.99
N ASP A 218 11.95 3.29 -16.49
CA ASP A 218 12.07 4.71 -16.83
C ASP A 218 12.44 5.56 -15.62
N GLU A 219 13.03 6.74 -15.82
CA GLU A 219 13.36 7.68 -14.74
C GLU A 219 12.10 8.40 -14.24
N LEU A 220 11.57 7.98 -13.11
CA LEU A 220 10.30 8.44 -12.58
C LEU A 220 10.41 9.03 -11.17
N TYR A 221 9.77 10.18 -10.98
CA TYR A 221 9.77 10.91 -9.71
C TYR A 221 8.35 11.08 -9.18
N VAL A 222 8.15 10.78 -7.92
CA VAL A 222 6.86 10.88 -7.22
C VAL A 222 7.02 11.78 -5.99
N ALA A 223 6.04 12.61 -5.71
CA ALA A 223 6.00 13.37 -4.47
C ALA A 223 6.03 12.42 -3.27
N MET A 224 6.65 12.82 -2.18
CA MET A 224 6.59 12.02 -0.95
C MET A 224 5.15 11.86 -0.46
N PRO A 225 4.83 10.72 0.19
CA PRO A 225 3.51 10.49 0.75
C PRO A 225 3.09 11.61 1.69
N GLN A 226 1.84 12.06 1.54
CA GLN A 226 1.31 13.12 2.39
C GLN A 226 1.36 12.70 3.86
N GLY A 227 1.99 13.51 4.71
CA GLY A 227 2.23 13.26 6.13
C GLY A 227 3.59 12.64 6.44
N TYR A 228 4.38 12.33 5.41
CA TYR A 228 5.73 11.74 5.51
C TYR A 228 6.76 12.57 4.73
N GLN A 229 6.43 13.83 4.41
CA GLN A 229 7.32 14.74 3.68
C GLN A 229 8.58 14.99 4.48
N GLN A 230 9.71 14.98 3.78
CA GLN A 230 11.02 15.31 4.32
C GLN A 230 11.64 16.44 3.52
N TYR A 231 12.59 17.11 4.16
CA TYR A 231 13.26 18.28 3.61
C TYR A 231 14.78 18.14 3.82
N THR A 232 15.53 18.80 2.97
CA THR A 232 16.99 18.96 3.18
C THR A 232 17.27 19.88 4.37
N ALA A 233 18.52 19.98 4.81
CA ALA A 233 18.90 20.85 5.92
C ALA A 233 18.62 22.34 5.63
N ASP A 234 18.62 22.74 4.37
CA ASP A 234 18.29 24.08 3.87
C ASP A 234 16.81 24.28 3.55
N GLY A 235 15.95 23.31 3.90
CA GLY A 235 14.49 23.42 3.80
C GLY A 235 13.91 23.10 2.41
N GLU A 236 14.71 22.57 1.48
CA GLU A 236 14.22 22.15 0.19
C GLU A 236 13.44 20.82 0.31
N PRO A 237 12.24 20.68 -0.32
CA PRO A 237 11.51 19.44 -0.26
C PRO A 237 12.21 18.28 -0.98
N LEU A 238 12.19 17.10 -0.36
CA LEU A 238 12.63 15.86 -0.98
C LEU A 238 11.49 15.22 -1.79
N VAL A 239 11.87 14.50 -2.83
CA VAL A 239 10.98 13.70 -3.68
C VAL A 239 11.52 12.29 -3.83
N CYS A 240 10.63 11.34 -4.12
CA CYS A 240 10.96 9.94 -4.33
C CYS A 240 11.38 9.73 -5.79
N LYS A 241 12.65 9.43 -6.05
CA LYS A 241 13.09 8.85 -7.32
C LYS A 241 12.84 7.36 -7.28
N LEU A 242 11.90 6.86 -8.07
CA LEU A 242 11.52 5.44 -8.02
C LEU A 242 12.66 4.55 -8.50
N ARG A 243 12.91 3.47 -7.78
CA ARG A 243 13.72 2.31 -8.17
C ARG A 243 12.86 1.13 -8.54
N LYS A 244 11.73 0.97 -7.83
CA LYS A 244 10.77 -0.12 -8.01
C LYS A 244 9.41 0.41 -8.43
N GLY A 245 8.61 -0.45 -9.04
CA GLY A 245 7.25 -0.12 -9.44
C GLY A 245 6.40 0.33 -8.25
N LEU A 246 5.59 1.36 -8.46
CA LEU A 246 4.64 1.86 -7.47
C LEU A 246 3.23 1.75 -8.02
N TYR A 247 2.28 1.38 -7.16
CA TYR A 247 0.86 1.33 -7.52
C TYR A 247 0.42 2.63 -8.19
N GLY A 248 -0.28 2.51 -9.32
CA GLY A 248 -0.81 3.64 -10.09
C GLY A 248 0.14 4.26 -11.10
N THR A 249 1.42 3.87 -11.16
CA THR A 249 2.27 4.21 -12.31
C THR A 249 1.89 3.37 -13.52
N LYS A 250 1.99 3.95 -14.71
CA LYS A 250 1.50 3.32 -15.95
C LYS A 250 2.32 2.09 -16.35
N GLN A 251 3.62 2.08 -16.08
CA GLN A 251 4.53 1.00 -16.46
C GLN A 251 4.65 -0.11 -15.41
N ALA A 252 4.24 0.11 -14.15
CA ALA A 252 4.46 -0.87 -13.07
C ALA A 252 3.91 -2.26 -13.38
N ALA A 253 2.73 -2.34 -14.01
CA ALA A 253 2.13 -3.61 -14.38
C ALA A 253 2.93 -4.33 -15.48
N ARG A 254 3.48 -3.59 -16.47
CA ARG A 254 4.32 -4.13 -17.54
C ARG A 254 5.66 -4.63 -16.97
N ASP A 255 6.30 -3.81 -16.15
CA ASP A 255 7.60 -4.15 -15.57
C ASP A 255 7.48 -5.39 -14.68
N TRP A 256 6.42 -5.47 -13.87
CA TRP A 256 6.10 -6.66 -13.09
C TRP A 256 5.84 -7.90 -13.96
N HIS A 257 4.99 -7.79 -14.98
CA HIS A 257 4.70 -8.90 -15.88
C HIS A 257 5.98 -9.43 -16.53
N ASN A 258 6.85 -8.53 -17.03
CA ASN A 258 8.10 -8.91 -17.67
C ASN A 258 9.05 -9.62 -16.69
N LEU A 259 9.18 -9.12 -15.46
CA LEU A 259 9.99 -9.75 -14.42
C LEU A 259 9.46 -11.15 -14.08
N PHE A 260 8.15 -11.27 -13.80
CA PHE A 260 7.54 -12.55 -13.45
C PHE A 260 7.63 -13.56 -14.58
N ARG A 261 7.34 -13.13 -15.82
CA ARG A 261 7.49 -13.96 -17.00
C ARG A 261 8.92 -14.45 -17.18
N SER A 262 9.93 -13.59 -17.05
CA SER A 262 11.33 -14.01 -17.18
C SER A 262 11.74 -15.05 -16.13
N HIS A 263 11.23 -14.90 -14.90
CA HIS A 263 11.46 -15.84 -13.81
C HIS A 263 10.83 -17.21 -14.11
N LEU A 264 9.61 -17.26 -14.62
CA LEU A 264 8.94 -18.49 -15.01
C LEU A 264 9.64 -19.19 -16.20
N LEU A 265 10.08 -18.43 -17.20
CA LEU A 265 10.83 -18.97 -18.34
C LEU A 265 12.12 -19.66 -17.89
N ALA A 266 12.79 -19.14 -16.86
CA ALA A 266 14.00 -19.75 -16.29
C ALA A 266 13.75 -21.11 -15.62
N ASP A 267 12.48 -21.40 -15.26
CA ASP A 267 12.04 -22.69 -14.71
C ASP A 267 11.22 -23.51 -15.73
N ASN A 268 11.47 -23.28 -17.02
CA ASN A 268 10.88 -24.03 -18.16
C ASN A 268 9.34 -23.92 -18.27
N TRP A 269 8.73 -22.87 -17.71
CA TRP A 269 7.33 -22.57 -17.99
C TRP A 269 7.21 -21.91 -19.37
N LEU A 270 6.23 -22.33 -20.16
CA LEU A 270 5.99 -21.81 -21.50
C LEU A 270 4.73 -20.96 -21.51
N PRO A 271 4.81 -19.68 -21.92
CA PRO A 271 3.64 -18.81 -22.05
C PRO A 271 2.85 -19.15 -23.31
N TYR A 272 1.54 -18.89 -23.28
CA TYR A 272 0.70 -18.99 -24.46
C TYR A 272 0.64 -17.65 -25.21
N GLU A 273 0.69 -17.70 -26.55
CA GLU A 273 0.56 -16.50 -27.38
C GLU A 273 -0.83 -15.85 -27.28
N SER A 274 -1.87 -16.66 -27.14
CA SER A 274 -3.25 -16.18 -27.02
C SER A 274 -3.53 -15.43 -25.72
N ASP A 275 -2.79 -15.79 -24.62
CA ASP A 275 -2.87 -15.11 -23.33
C ASP A 275 -1.51 -15.19 -22.63
N PRO A 276 -0.67 -14.13 -22.70
CA PRO A 276 0.68 -14.14 -22.15
C PRO A 276 0.77 -14.29 -20.62
N CYS A 277 -0.36 -14.21 -19.92
CA CYS A 277 -0.47 -14.46 -18.48
C CYS A 277 -0.81 -15.91 -18.13
N VAL A 278 -0.94 -16.76 -19.13
CA VAL A 278 -1.16 -18.20 -18.98
C VAL A 278 0.12 -18.95 -19.36
N PHE A 279 0.49 -19.90 -18.54
CA PHE A 279 1.70 -20.70 -18.71
C PHE A 279 1.38 -22.17 -18.51
N SER A 280 2.17 -23.04 -19.16
CA SER A 280 2.16 -24.46 -18.91
C SER A 280 3.57 -25.00 -18.75
N ARG A 281 3.70 -26.09 -18.03
CA ARG A 281 4.93 -26.86 -17.88
C ARG A 281 4.58 -28.34 -17.80
N TYR A 282 5.47 -29.18 -18.31
CA TYR A 282 5.43 -30.63 -18.09
C TYR A 282 6.75 -31.09 -17.54
N THR A 283 6.71 -31.82 -16.43
CA THR A 283 7.90 -32.43 -15.83
C THR A 283 7.66 -33.91 -15.58
N SER A 284 8.74 -34.73 -15.60
CA SER A 284 8.64 -36.16 -15.26
C SER A 284 8.18 -36.37 -13.81
N THR A 285 8.47 -35.44 -12.92
CA THR A 285 8.11 -35.53 -11.49
C THR A 285 6.66 -35.15 -11.25
N TYR A 286 6.21 -34.02 -11.79
CA TYR A 286 4.90 -33.41 -11.43
C TYR A 286 3.84 -33.55 -12.51
N GLY A 287 4.21 -34.07 -13.71
CA GLY A 287 3.28 -34.17 -14.83
C GLY A 287 2.94 -32.82 -15.45
N LEU A 288 1.69 -32.66 -15.87
CA LEU A 288 1.17 -31.41 -16.42
C LEU A 288 0.88 -30.39 -15.32
N GLU A 289 1.38 -29.19 -15.52
CA GLU A 289 1.12 -28.03 -14.68
C GLU A 289 0.62 -26.86 -15.53
N LEU A 290 -0.41 -26.18 -15.08
CA LEU A 290 -1.01 -25.00 -15.71
C LEU A 290 -1.02 -23.84 -14.71
N LEU A 291 -0.51 -22.69 -15.10
CA LEU A 291 -0.46 -21.50 -14.25
C LEU A 291 -1.10 -20.31 -14.96
N SER A 292 -1.92 -19.55 -14.27
CA SER A 292 -2.41 -18.27 -14.74
C SER A 292 -2.20 -17.23 -13.65
N ILE A 293 -1.77 -16.02 -14.03
CA ILE A 293 -1.49 -14.94 -13.09
C ILE A 293 -2.30 -13.68 -13.45
N TYR A 294 -2.96 -13.12 -12.47
CA TYR A 294 -3.64 -11.83 -12.55
C TYR A 294 -3.02 -10.87 -11.54
N VAL A 295 -1.96 -10.18 -11.95
CA VAL A 295 -1.14 -9.29 -11.12
C VAL A 295 -0.51 -10.01 -9.92
N ASP A 296 -1.21 -10.08 -8.79
CA ASP A 296 -0.80 -10.70 -7.53
C ASP A 296 -1.52 -12.04 -7.27
N ASP A 297 -2.69 -12.25 -7.86
CA ASP A 297 -3.49 -13.48 -7.70
C ASP A 297 -3.13 -14.54 -8.77
N GLY A 298 -2.83 -15.76 -8.33
CA GLY A 298 -2.51 -16.87 -9.24
C GLY A 298 -3.45 -18.07 -9.11
N PHE A 299 -3.73 -18.69 -10.26
CA PHE A 299 -4.39 -19.97 -10.43
C PHE A 299 -3.32 -21.00 -10.84
N HIS A 300 -3.18 -22.08 -10.10
CA HIS A 300 -2.28 -23.20 -10.44
C HIS A 300 -3.05 -24.50 -10.46
N ALA A 301 -3.02 -25.22 -11.57
CA ALA A 301 -3.54 -26.59 -11.67
C ALA A 301 -2.41 -27.57 -11.90
N ALA A 302 -2.39 -28.68 -11.18
CA ALA A 302 -1.32 -29.65 -11.20
C ALA A 302 -1.83 -31.09 -11.20
N GLU A 303 -1.12 -31.95 -11.97
CA GLU A 303 -1.47 -33.37 -12.14
C GLU A 303 -1.08 -34.22 -10.92
N ARG A 304 0.04 -33.89 -10.27
CA ARG A 304 0.59 -34.72 -9.19
C ARG A 304 0.78 -33.96 -7.89
N PRO A 305 0.64 -34.64 -6.74
CA PRO A 305 0.92 -34.07 -5.44
C PRO A 305 2.35 -33.50 -5.33
N GLY A 306 2.48 -32.42 -4.55
CA GLY A 306 3.76 -31.73 -4.32
C GLY A 306 4.16 -30.70 -5.39
N ALA A 307 3.46 -30.65 -6.54
CA ALA A 307 3.73 -29.68 -7.61
C ALA A 307 3.48 -28.25 -7.15
N HIS A 308 2.38 -28.01 -6.41
CA HIS A 308 2.04 -26.68 -5.91
C HIS A 308 3.05 -26.18 -4.87
N GLU A 309 3.44 -27.04 -3.93
CA GLU A 309 4.45 -26.74 -2.92
C GLU A 309 5.80 -26.43 -3.55
N ALA A 310 6.18 -27.18 -4.59
CA ALA A 310 7.40 -26.92 -5.35
C ALA A 310 7.37 -25.59 -6.08
N LEU A 311 6.23 -25.21 -6.70
CA LEU A 311 6.03 -23.92 -7.33
C LEU A 311 6.12 -22.79 -6.30
N ILE A 312 5.42 -22.90 -5.16
CA ILE A 312 5.50 -21.91 -4.08
C ILE A 312 6.94 -21.76 -3.58
N ALA A 313 7.65 -22.86 -3.33
CA ALA A 313 9.05 -22.84 -2.90
C ALA A 313 9.97 -22.18 -3.93
N TYR A 314 9.72 -22.39 -5.21
CA TYR A 314 10.46 -21.77 -6.30
C TYR A 314 10.19 -20.26 -6.35
N LEU A 315 8.93 -19.85 -6.37
CA LEU A 315 8.55 -18.44 -6.43
C LEU A 315 9.01 -17.66 -5.19
N THR A 316 8.93 -18.27 -4.00
CA THR A 316 9.31 -17.61 -2.73
C THR A 316 10.79 -17.22 -2.67
N LYS A 317 11.66 -17.84 -3.48
CA LYS A 317 13.07 -17.43 -3.58
C LYS A 317 13.25 -16.03 -4.17
N ALA A 318 12.34 -15.61 -5.04
CA ALA A 318 12.38 -14.30 -5.72
C ALA A 318 11.31 -13.34 -5.26
N PHE A 319 10.11 -13.84 -4.90
CA PHE A 319 8.94 -13.04 -4.59
C PHE A 319 8.28 -13.58 -3.32
N PRO A 320 7.85 -12.72 -2.36
CA PRO A 320 7.06 -13.16 -1.21
C PRO A 320 5.72 -13.74 -1.68
N THR A 321 5.70 -15.06 -1.81
CA THR A 321 4.56 -15.83 -2.33
C THR A 321 3.95 -16.65 -1.21
N THR A 322 2.63 -16.66 -1.13
CA THR A 322 1.86 -17.46 -0.17
C THR A 322 0.85 -18.34 -0.92
N THR A 323 0.65 -19.58 -0.43
CA THR A 323 -0.43 -20.41 -0.92
C THR A 323 -1.76 -19.99 -0.30
N GLN A 324 -2.83 -20.05 -1.09
CA GLN A 324 -4.20 -19.92 -0.61
C GLN A 324 -4.86 -21.32 -0.42
N GLY A 325 -4.08 -22.42 -0.63
CA GLY A 325 -4.58 -23.78 -0.62
C GLY A 325 -5.45 -24.09 -1.84
N VAL A 326 -6.39 -25.03 -1.69
CA VAL A 326 -7.37 -25.34 -2.75
C VAL A 326 -8.14 -24.07 -3.11
N LEU A 327 -8.16 -23.74 -4.39
CA LEU A 327 -8.75 -22.50 -4.87
C LEU A 327 -10.28 -22.54 -4.70
N LYS A 328 -10.83 -21.59 -3.93
CA LYS A 328 -12.26 -21.44 -3.69
C LYS A 328 -12.86 -20.26 -4.43
N GLU A 329 -12.10 -19.21 -4.62
CA GLU A 329 -12.55 -18.01 -5.30
C GLU A 329 -11.36 -17.29 -5.94
N MET A 330 -11.52 -16.82 -7.17
CA MET A 330 -10.59 -15.96 -7.88
C MET A 330 -11.34 -15.00 -8.79
N LEU A 331 -11.04 -13.69 -8.71
CA LEU A 331 -11.66 -12.64 -9.52
C LEU A 331 -13.21 -12.69 -9.53
N GLY A 332 -13.82 -13.04 -8.40
CA GLY A 332 -15.27 -13.16 -8.25
C GLY A 332 -15.87 -14.45 -8.85
N MET A 333 -15.05 -15.37 -9.34
CA MET A 333 -15.47 -16.72 -9.74
C MET A 333 -15.31 -17.68 -8.58
N ARG A 334 -16.32 -18.50 -8.30
CA ARG A 334 -16.26 -19.58 -7.31
C ARG A 334 -15.90 -20.90 -7.98
N PHE A 335 -15.07 -21.66 -7.30
CA PHE A 335 -14.63 -23.00 -7.66
C PHE A 335 -15.20 -23.98 -6.64
N THR A 336 -15.99 -24.96 -7.11
CA THR A 336 -16.71 -25.95 -6.27
C THR A 336 -16.44 -27.33 -6.79
#